data_5f2dd1aca2bc1edb9865db38e68bcab0
#
_entry.id   5f2dd1aca2bc1edb9865db38e68bcab0
#
_cell.length_a   1.000
_cell.length_b   1.000
_cell.length_c   1.000
_cell.angle_alpha   90.00
_cell.angle_beta   90.00
_cell.angle_gamma   90.00
#
_symmetry.space_group_name_H-M   'P 1'
#
loop_
_entity.id
_entity.type
_entity.pdbx_description
1 polymer ?
#
loop_
_entity_poly.entity_id
_entity_poly.type
_entity_poly.pdbx_seq_one_letter_code
_entity_poly.pdbx_strand_id
1 'polypeptide(L)'
;MKMPRIVLISALVSCALLSGCKDDKQATVTIEFMHSSVEQERQAVITKLIEKFERENPSVTVKQVPVEEDAYNTKVITLARTGALPEVIEVSHDYAKVMDKEQLLDRAAISETIKAIGDNTFYDGILRVVRTEDGEAWTGVPISAWLSGVWYHKNILAAAHIDEPHNWEQLLKASQMLNDPARKHYGIALPTAESVMTEQAFSQFALSGGANVFDDQGNVQIDTPEMSKALRFYKDLAANTMPGSNDVMEIKDAFMNGSAPMAVYSTYILPAVFKDGNPDNLGFVVPTERSSAVYGMVTSLTITAGQTKEETEAAEKFVIWMEQAQNASDWVLMSPGAALPVNKLVVNTDSWKNNEVIKAFGQLPYELIAQFPNVQVFGAVGDKNFTRMGDVTGSGIISSMVHNVTVGQQDLNSTLNDSQKRLTDLVSQR
;
A
#
# COMPACT_ATOMS: atom_id res chain seq x y z
N MET A 1 -28.29 64.91 73.01
CA MET A 1 -27.40 66.09 73.29
C MET A 1 -25.94 65.66 73.08
N LYS A 2 -25.16 66.32 72.26
CA LYS A 2 -23.76 66.18 71.93
C LYS A 2 -23.37 65.07 70.95
N MET A 3 -23.21 65.45 69.69
CA MET A 3 -22.35 64.83 68.72
C MET A 3 -20.86 64.94 69.12
N PRO A 4 -20.01 64.06 68.67
CA PRO A 4 -18.69 64.43 68.15
C PRO A 4 -18.36 63.88 66.80
N ARG A 5 -17.76 64.70 66.14
CA ARG A 5 -16.81 64.83 65.04
C ARG A 5 -16.25 63.56 64.39
N ILE A 6 -16.49 63.54 63.06
CA ILE A 6 -15.88 62.65 62.08
C ILE A 6 -14.41 63.08 61.82
N VAL A 7 -13.51 62.16 61.93
CA VAL A 7 -12.09 62.29 61.42
C VAL A 7 -11.98 61.49 60.12
N LEU A 8 -11.74 62.21 59.00
CA LEU A 8 -11.40 61.66 57.72
C LEU A 8 -9.94 61.24 57.76
N ILE A 9 -9.69 59.95 57.56
CA ILE A 9 -8.37 59.38 57.24
C ILE A 9 -8.34 59.06 55.75
N SER A 10 -7.53 59.80 54.98
CA SER A 10 -7.24 59.54 53.58
C SER A 10 -6.32 58.35 53.49
N ALA A 11 -6.80 57.22 52.98
CA ALA A 11 -5.97 56.09 52.58
C ALA A 11 -5.57 56.22 51.12
N LEU A 12 -4.29 56.45 50.86
CA LEU A 12 -3.71 56.32 49.52
C LEU A 12 -3.77 54.87 49.11
N VAL A 13 -4.56 54.57 48.08
CA VAL A 13 -4.51 53.25 47.40
C VAL A 13 -3.45 53.30 46.32
N SER A 14 -2.31 52.67 46.58
CA SER A 14 -1.28 52.38 45.58
C SER A 14 -1.82 51.29 44.62
N CYS A 15 -2.17 51.71 43.38
CA CYS A 15 -2.40 50.77 42.30
C CYS A 15 -1.07 50.13 41.89
N ALA A 16 -0.82 48.93 42.40
CA ALA A 16 0.18 48.06 41.83
C ALA A 16 -0.37 47.50 40.51
N LEU A 17 0.16 47.97 39.38
CA LEU A 17 -0.03 47.39 38.07
C LEU A 17 0.62 46.01 38.07
N LEU A 18 -0.13 44.99 38.40
CA LEU A 18 0.21 43.60 38.05
C LEU A 18 0.08 43.48 36.53
N SER A 19 1.19 43.70 35.81
CA SER A 19 1.37 43.19 34.47
C SER A 19 1.35 41.68 34.54
N GLY A 20 0.17 41.08 34.49
CA GLY A 20 0.01 39.64 34.26
C GLY A 20 0.55 39.38 32.86
N CYS A 21 1.68 38.72 32.73
CA CYS A 21 1.99 37.97 31.52
C CYS A 21 0.77 37.07 31.28
N LYS A 22 -0.06 37.41 30.32
CA LYS A 22 -0.89 36.42 29.66
C LYS A 22 0.13 35.50 28.98
N ASP A 23 0.34 34.34 29.53
CA ASP A 23 0.71 33.19 28.73
C ASP A 23 -0.43 33.07 27.70
N ASP A 24 -0.20 33.60 26.52
CA ASP A 24 -0.98 33.21 25.34
C ASP A 24 -0.69 31.73 25.14
N LYS A 25 -1.44 30.88 25.86
CA LYS A 25 -1.56 29.47 25.46
C LYS A 25 -2.18 29.53 24.08
N GLN A 26 -1.32 29.41 23.06
CA GLN A 26 -1.74 29.24 21.70
C GLN A 26 -2.77 28.11 21.70
N ALA A 27 -3.97 28.36 21.20
CA ALA A 27 -5.03 27.34 21.17
C ALA A 27 -4.47 26.10 20.45
N THR A 28 -4.46 24.96 21.14
CA THR A 28 -3.97 23.71 20.58
C THR A 28 -5.03 23.10 19.70
N VAL A 29 -4.69 22.86 18.43
CA VAL A 29 -5.53 22.08 17.52
C VAL A 29 -5.26 20.61 17.78
N THR A 30 -6.31 19.82 17.93
CA THR A 30 -6.18 18.36 18.07
C THR A 30 -6.65 17.70 16.79
N ILE A 31 -5.83 16.82 16.22
CA ILE A 31 -6.18 15.95 15.11
C ILE A 31 -6.11 14.50 15.53
N GLU A 32 -6.84 13.63 14.84
CA GLU A 32 -6.77 12.18 15.00
C GLU A 32 -6.04 11.56 13.81
N PHE A 33 -5.17 10.59 14.09
CA PHE A 33 -4.46 9.80 13.10
C PHE A 33 -4.87 8.33 13.21
N MET A 34 -5.64 7.84 12.22
CA MET A 34 -6.07 6.45 12.15
C MET A 34 -5.11 5.62 11.28
N HIS A 35 -4.71 4.45 11.79
CA HIS A 35 -3.78 3.54 11.12
C HIS A 35 -4.09 2.08 11.48
N SER A 36 -3.55 1.13 10.69
CA SER A 36 -3.76 -0.31 10.84
C SER A 36 -2.72 -1.02 11.73
N SER A 37 -1.71 -0.31 12.20
CA SER A 37 -0.63 -0.87 13.03
C SER A 37 -1.11 -1.05 14.48
N VAL A 38 -1.58 -2.25 14.82
CA VAL A 38 -2.11 -2.60 16.15
C VAL A 38 -1.11 -3.32 17.04
N GLU A 39 -0.01 -3.82 16.50
CA GLU A 39 1.06 -4.48 17.23
C GLU A 39 1.76 -3.47 18.17
N GLN A 40 2.01 -3.88 19.40
CA GLN A 40 2.56 -3.00 20.44
C GLN A 40 3.88 -2.33 20.01
N GLU A 41 4.74 -3.06 19.30
CA GLU A 41 6.03 -2.55 18.84
C GLU A 41 5.86 -1.45 17.79
N ARG A 42 4.94 -1.62 16.83
CA ARG A 42 4.62 -0.61 15.81
C ARG A 42 3.95 0.61 16.42
N GLN A 43 2.97 0.41 17.31
CA GLN A 43 2.33 1.51 18.04
C GLN A 43 3.35 2.33 18.83
N ALA A 44 4.35 1.68 19.45
CA ALA A 44 5.41 2.39 20.16
C ALA A 44 6.28 3.27 19.24
N VAL A 45 6.54 2.86 18.00
CA VAL A 45 7.23 3.70 17.01
C VAL A 45 6.37 4.89 16.63
N ILE A 46 5.09 4.67 16.31
CA ILE A 46 4.14 5.74 15.94
C ILE A 46 3.99 6.74 17.09
N THR A 47 3.88 6.27 18.34
CA THR A 47 3.84 7.13 19.53
C THR A 47 5.08 8.03 19.61
N LYS A 48 6.29 7.48 19.40
CA LYS A 48 7.52 8.27 19.39
C LYS A 48 7.56 9.32 18.27
N LEU A 49 7.06 8.97 17.09
CA LEU A 49 6.92 9.92 15.97
C LEU A 49 5.98 11.06 16.34
N ILE A 50 4.81 10.75 16.89
CA ILE A 50 3.84 11.75 17.34
C ILE A 50 4.43 12.65 18.43
N GLU A 51 5.04 12.08 19.46
CA GLU A 51 5.69 12.85 20.52
C GLU A 51 6.81 13.78 19.99
N LYS A 52 7.55 13.34 18.98
CA LYS A 52 8.57 14.16 18.33
C LYS A 52 7.92 15.30 17.53
N PHE A 53 6.86 15.00 16.76
CA PHE A 53 6.09 16.00 16.04
C PHE A 53 5.53 17.08 16.97
N GLU A 54 4.89 16.69 18.08
CA GLU A 54 4.28 17.61 19.05
C GLU A 54 5.31 18.50 19.74
N ARG A 55 6.50 17.97 20.04
CA ARG A 55 7.62 18.81 20.57
C ARG A 55 8.06 19.88 19.59
N GLU A 56 8.07 19.57 18.30
CA GLU A 56 8.44 20.50 17.24
C GLU A 56 7.29 21.44 16.85
N ASN A 57 6.04 21.04 17.15
CA ASN A 57 4.80 21.74 16.79
C ASN A 57 3.85 21.85 18.00
N PRO A 58 4.17 22.62 19.04
CA PRO A 58 3.46 22.63 20.32
C PRO A 58 2.02 23.14 20.25
N SER A 59 1.58 23.70 19.09
CA SER A 59 0.20 24.12 18.83
C SER A 59 -0.68 23.00 18.26
N VAL A 60 -0.13 21.81 18.00
CA VAL A 60 -0.87 20.66 17.46
C VAL A 60 -0.70 19.45 18.38
N THR A 61 -1.81 18.77 18.64
CA THR A 61 -1.83 17.47 19.34
C THR A 61 -2.37 16.43 18.38
N VAL A 62 -1.72 15.25 18.33
CA VAL A 62 -2.11 14.14 17.47
C VAL A 62 -2.56 12.95 18.32
N LYS A 63 -3.80 12.51 18.19
CA LYS A 63 -4.33 11.31 18.82
C LYS A 63 -4.23 10.12 17.90
N GLN A 64 -3.52 9.10 18.31
CA GLN A 64 -3.41 7.83 17.62
C GLN A 64 -4.69 7.02 17.73
N VAL A 65 -5.22 6.52 16.59
CA VAL A 65 -6.42 5.67 16.50
C VAL A 65 -6.06 4.37 15.78
N PRO A 66 -5.48 3.37 16.48
CA PRO A 66 -5.18 2.07 15.90
C PRO A 66 -6.47 1.27 15.67
N VAL A 67 -6.59 0.63 14.49
CA VAL A 67 -7.75 -0.19 14.10
C VAL A 67 -7.26 -1.45 13.42
N GLU A 68 -7.76 -2.61 13.84
CA GLU A 68 -7.46 -3.91 13.21
C GLU A 68 -7.77 -3.89 11.72
N GLU A 69 -6.92 -4.51 10.91
CA GLU A 69 -7.00 -4.49 9.46
C GLU A 69 -8.35 -4.99 8.94
N ASP A 70 -8.85 -6.10 9.49
CA ASP A 70 -10.15 -6.70 9.10
C ASP A 70 -11.34 -5.78 9.40
N ALA A 71 -11.23 -4.90 10.39
CA ALA A 71 -12.28 -3.96 10.79
C ALA A 71 -12.12 -2.57 10.15
N TYR A 72 -11.00 -2.31 9.48
CA TYR A 72 -10.57 -0.97 9.08
C TYR A 72 -11.56 -0.28 8.17
N ASN A 73 -11.89 -0.88 7.03
CA ASN A 73 -12.80 -0.30 6.05
C ASN A 73 -14.22 -0.11 6.63
N THR A 74 -14.70 -1.06 7.43
CA THR A 74 -15.99 -0.94 8.13
C THR A 74 -15.99 0.24 9.12
N LYS A 75 -14.88 0.46 9.80
CA LYS A 75 -14.72 1.59 10.72
C LYS A 75 -14.74 2.93 9.96
N VAL A 76 -14.01 3.05 8.84
CA VAL A 76 -14.04 4.24 7.98
C VAL A 76 -15.45 4.55 7.52
N ILE A 77 -16.19 3.57 6.99
CA ILE A 77 -17.58 3.75 6.54
C ILE A 77 -18.47 4.24 7.69
N THR A 78 -18.31 3.66 8.88
CA THR A 78 -19.11 4.04 10.05
C THR A 78 -18.84 5.48 10.49
N LEU A 79 -17.57 5.87 10.55
CA LEU A 79 -17.15 7.22 10.91
C LEU A 79 -17.57 8.25 9.84
N ALA A 80 -17.46 7.92 8.56
CA ALA A 80 -17.91 8.77 7.47
C ALA A 80 -19.40 9.09 7.58
N ARG A 81 -20.24 8.09 7.89
CA ARG A 81 -21.70 8.29 8.04
C ARG A 81 -22.08 9.22 9.20
N THR A 82 -21.21 9.35 10.19
CA THR A 82 -21.44 10.19 11.38
C THR A 82 -20.72 11.54 11.29
N GLY A 83 -19.96 11.79 10.21
CA GLY A 83 -19.15 13.00 10.07
C GLY A 83 -18.00 13.06 11.09
N ALA A 84 -17.47 11.91 11.52
CA ALA A 84 -16.45 11.78 12.56
C ALA A 84 -15.19 11.06 12.03
N LEU A 85 -14.87 11.28 10.75
CA LEU A 85 -13.62 10.78 10.19
C LEU A 85 -12.42 11.47 10.85
N PRO A 86 -11.37 10.74 11.26
CA PRO A 86 -10.09 11.32 11.62
C PRO A 86 -9.52 12.19 10.50
N GLU A 87 -8.82 13.25 10.86
CA GLU A 87 -8.23 14.20 9.92
C GLU A 87 -7.19 13.54 9.02
N VAL A 88 -6.42 12.58 9.57
CA VAL A 88 -5.43 11.80 8.82
C VAL A 88 -5.73 10.32 8.95
N ILE A 89 -5.79 9.64 7.81
CA ILE A 89 -6.04 8.19 7.74
C ILE A 89 -4.95 7.51 6.88
N GLU A 90 -4.35 6.44 7.41
CA GLU A 90 -3.52 5.53 6.62
C GLU A 90 -4.42 4.63 5.77
N VAL A 91 -4.23 4.63 4.46
CA VAL A 91 -5.05 3.82 3.53
C VAL A 91 -4.21 3.20 2.41
N SER A 92 -4.65 2.04 1.92
CA SER A 92 -4.18 1.49 0.65
C SER A 92 -4.70 2.30 -0.53
N HIS A 93 -3.95 2.32 -1.63
CA HIS A 93 -4.39 3.04 -2.83
C HIS A 93 -5.74 2.56 -3.39
N ASP A 94 -6.07 1.28 -3.20
CA ASP A 94 -7.35 0.72 -3.63
C ASP A 94 -8.51 1.32 -2.84
N TYR A 95 -8.36 1.39 -1.51
CA TYR A 95 -9.40 1.93 -0.65
C TYR A 95 -9.47 3.46 -0.73
N ALA A 96 -8.35 4.14 -0.95
CA ALA A 96 -8.32 5.57 -1.21
C ALA A 96 -9.19 5.97 -2.42
N LYS A 97 -9.22 5.12 -3.47
CA LYS A 97 -10.14 5.33 -4.63
C LYS A 97 -11.61 5.25 -4.23
N VAL A 98 -11.96 4.32 -3.35
CA VAL A 98 -13.33 4.22 -2.81
C VAL A 98 -13.67 5.47 -2.02
N MET A 99 -12.79 5.94 -1.14
CA MET A 99 -12.97 7.17 -0.37
C MET A 99 -13.09 8.40 -1.27
N ASP A 100 -12.30 8.46 -2.33
CA ASP A 100 -12.33 9.56 -3.31
C ASP A 100 -13.68 9.62 -4.05
N LYS A 101 -14.17 8.46 -4.52
CA LYS A 101 -15.49 8.33 -5.15
C LYS A 101 -16.62 8.81 -4.23
N GLU A 102 -16.53 8.50 -2.94
CA GLU A 102 -17.50 8.90 -1.92
C GLU A 102 -17.28 10.35 -1.41
N GLN A 103 -16.34 11.10 -2.01
CA GLN A 103 -16.01 12.49 -1.67
C GLN A 103 -15.56 12.66 -0.20
N LEU A 104 -14.90 11.67 0.36
CA LEU A 104 -14.41 11.68 1.74
C LEU A 104 -13.00 12.29 1.87
N LEU A 105 -12.33 12.62 0.76
CA LEU A 105 -10.97 13.14 0.72
C LEU A 105 -10.93 14.63 0.42
N ASP A 106 -10.05 15.36 1.10
CA ASP A 106 -9.71 16.74 0.73
C ASP A 106 -8.60 16.73 -0.34
N ARG A 107 -9.00 16.60 -1.61
CA ARG A 107 -8.09 16.56 -2.76
C ARG A 107 -7.17 17.79 -2.85
N ALA A 108 -7.67 18.97 -2.42
CA ALA A 108 -6.90 20.21 -2.46
C ALA A 108 -5.76 20.15 -1.43
N ALA A 109 -6.09 19.85 -0.16
CA ALA A 109 -5.10 19.70 0.91
C ALA A 109 -4.06 18.63 0.61
N ILE A 110 -4.48 17.46 0.09
CA ILE A 110 -3.57 16.39 -0.33
C ILE A 110 -2.60 16.89 -1.41
N SER A 111 -3.13 17.59 -2.43
CA SER A 111 -2.32 18.08 -3.55
C SER A 111 -1.36 19.21 -3.13
N GLU A 112 -1.77 20.08 -2.21
CA GLU A 112 -0.92 21.11 -1.62
C GLU A 112 0.19 20.48 -0.76
N THR A 113 -0.14 19.46 0.00
CA THR A 113 0.81 18.67 0.80
C THR A 113 1.89 18.03 -0.08
N ILE A 114 1.51 17.34 -1.17
CA ILE A 114 2.46 16.73 -2.11
C ILE A 114 3.36 17.79 -2.75
N LYS A 115 2.80 18.94 -3.15
CA LYS A 115 3.56 20.06 -3.71
C LYS A 115 4.54 20.65 -2.69
N ALA A 116 4.14 20.76 -1.41
CA ALA A 116 4.99 21.27 -0.33
C ALA A 116 6.16 20.34 -0.03
N ILE A 117 5.95 19.02 -0.09
CA ILE A 117 7.00 18.00 0.03
C ILE A 117 7.92 18.02 -1.21
N GLY A 118 7.35 18.33 -2.37
CA GLY A 118 7.95 18.22 -3.69
C GLY A 118 7.62 16.87 -4.34
N ASP A 119 6.87 16.91 -5.44
CA ASP A 119 6.44 15.71 -6.17
C ASP A 119 7.61 14.85 -6.64
N ASN A 120 8.74 15.48 -7.03
CA ASN A 120 9.98 14.81 -7.42
C ASN A 120 10.65 14.01 -6.29
N THR A 121 10.20 14.17 -5.03
CA THR A 121 10.64 13.36 -3.89
C THR A 121 10.15 11.91 -4.02
N PHE A 122 9.00 11.70 -4.66
CA PHE A 122 8.40 10.40 -4.86
C PHE A 122 8.77 9.80 -6.24
N TYR A 123 8.64 8.49 -6.37
CA TYR A 123 8.79 7.80 -7.65
C TYR A 123 7.54 8.00 -8.51
N ASP A 124 7.71 8.28 -9.80
CA ASP A 124 6.60 8.58 -10.72
C ASP A 124 5.55 7.46 -10.79
N GLY A 125 6.00 6.20 -10.77
CA GLY A 125 5.09 5.04 -10.75
C GLY A 125 4.23 4.98 -9.49
N ILE A 126 4.76 5.43 -8.36
CA ILE A 126 4.03 5.52 -7.08
C ILE A 126 2.99 6.64 -7.13
N LEU A 127 3.38 7.84 -7.56
CA LEU A 127 2.43 8.97 -7.71
C LEU A 127 1.33 8.68 -8.72
N ARG A 128 1.64 7.92 -9.79
CA ARG A 128 0.65 7.51 -10.79
C ARG A 128 -0.45 6.62 -10.18
N VAL A 129 -0.08 5.69 -9.31
CA VAL A 129 -1.04 4.76 -8.66
C VAL A 129 -2.00 5.47 -7.73
N VAL A 130 -1.58 6.56 -7.10
CA VAL A 130 -2.42 7.34 -6.17
C VAL A 130 -3.08 8.57 -6.81
N ARG A 131 -3.04 8.72 -8.15
CA ARG A 131 -3.80 9.77 -8.83
C ARG A 131 -5.30 9.53 -8.76
N THR A 132 -6.06 10.63 -8.79
CA THR A 132 -7.51 10.61 -8.94
C THR A 132 -7.92 10.15 -10.35
N GLU A 133 -9.19 9.80 -10.54
CA GLU A 133 -9.71 9.31 -11.83
C GLU A 133 -9.60 10.36 -12.95
N ASP A 134 -9.78 11.65 -12.63
CA ASP A 134 -9.58 12.76 -13.57
C ASP A 134 -8.10 13.07 -13.86
N GLY A 135 -7.17 12.50 -13.09
CA GLY A 135 -5.74 12.73 -13.23
C GLY A 135 -5.25 14.10 -12.74
N GLU A 136 -6.13 14.92 -12.14
CA GLU A 136 -5.80 16.30 -11.75
C GLU A 136 -5.25 16.44 -10.33
N ALA A 137 -5.51 15.43 -9.46
CA ALA A 137 -5.12 15.44 -8.05
C ALA A 137 -4.59 14.07 -7.60
N TRP A 138 -4.43 13.90 -6.29
CA TRP A 138 -4.03 12.64 -5.65
C TRP A 138 -5.01 12.25 -4.55
N THR A 139 -5.10 10.96 -4.28
CA THR A 139 -5.98 10.39 -3.24
C THR A 139 -5.29 10.26 -1.88
N GLY A 140 -4.00 10.53 -1.80
CA GLY A 140 -3.21 10.52 -0.56
C GLY A 140 -1.74 10.79 -0.84
N VAL A 141 -1.00 11.09 0.22
CA VAL A 141 0.46 11.26 0.21
C VAL A 141 1.09 9.88 0.44
N PRO A 142 1.80 9.30 -0.53
CA PRO A 142 2.40 7.97 -0.35
C PRO A 142 3.40 7.96 0.80
N ILE A 143 3.34 6.96 1.70
CA ILE A 143 4.27 6.80 2.84
C ILE A 143 5.10 5.53 2.75
N SER A 144 4.56 4.47 2.15
CA SER A 144 5.24 3.21 1.92
C SER A 144 4.62 2.45 0.77
N ALA A 145 5.33 1.45 0.26
CA ALA A 145 4.76 0.50 -0.70
C ALA A 145 5.33 -0.90 -0.44
N TRP A 146 4.66 -1.92 -0.97
CA TRP A 146 5.23 -3.24 -1.14
C TRP A 146 5.02 -3.71 -2.58
N LEU A 147 5.87 -4.59 -3.06
CA LEU A 147 5.84 -5.12 -4.42
C LEU A 147 5.56 -6.63 -4.41
N SER A 148 4.90 -7.11 -5.45
CA SER A 148 4.78 -8.53 -5.76
C SER A 148 5.60 -8.86 -7.00
N GLY A 149 6.19 -10.05 -7.04
CA GLY A 149 6.93 -10.55 -8.19
C GLY A 149 7.29 -12.00 -8.01
N VAL A 150 8.19 -12.52 -8.82
CA VAL A 150 8.66 -13.89 -8.74
C VAL A 150 9.93 -13.95 -7.89
N TRP A 151 9.81 -14.58 -6.72
CA TRP A 151 10.94 -14.91 -5.84
C TRP A 151 11.49 -16.27 -6.21
N TYR A 152 12.81 -16.47 -6.04
CA TYR A 152 13.43 -17.75 -6.34
C TYR A 152 14.65 -18.05 -5.47
N HIS A 153 14.94 -19.32 -5.27
CA HIS A 153 16.15 -19.81 -4.61
C HIS A 153 17.28 -19.92 -5.63
N LYS A 154 18.26 -19.01 -5.56
CA LYS A 154 19.40 -18.93 -6.49
C LYS A 154 20.17 -20.25 -6.63
N ASN A 155 20.44 -20.94 -5.51
CA ASN A 155 21.18 -22.21 -5.49
C ASN A 155 20.44 -23.35 -6.20
N ILE A 156 19.09 -23.37 -6.13
CA ILE A 156 18.29 -24.43 -6.77
C ILE A 156 18.27 -24.21 -8.28
N LEU A 157 18.04 -22.98 -8.75
CA LEU A 157 18.09 -22.67 -10.17
C LEU A 157 19.50 -22.97 -10.74
N ALA A 158 20.56 -22.54 -10.05
CA ALA A 158 21.93 -22.81 -10.46
C ALA A 158 22.25 -24.31 -10.54
N ALA A 159 21.82 -25.10 -9.55
CA ALA A 159 22.01 -26.57 -9.54
C ALA A 159 21.24 -27.26 -10.69
N ALA A 160 20.12 -26.69 -11.13
CA ALA A 160 19.34 -27.16 -12.27
C ALA A 160 19.82 -26.58 -13.61
N HIS A 161 20.86 -25.76 -13.63
CA HIS A 161 21.34 -25.02 -14.81
C HIS A 161 20.26 -24.16 -15.47
N ILE A 162 19.44 -23.50 -14.63
CA ILE A 162 18.38 -22.60 -15.05
C ILE A 162 18.86 -21.18 -14.76
N ASP A 163 18.84 -20.33 -15.80
CA ASP A 163 19.09 -18.91 -15.68
C ASP A 163 17.87 -18.19 -15.06
N GLU A 164 18.08 -16.99 -14.55
CA GLU A 164 17.01 -16.14 -14.05
C GLU A 164 15.93 -15.90 -15.12
N PRO A 165 14.63 -16.17 -14.81
CA PRO A 165 13.57 -16.13 -15.81
C PRO A 165 13.04 -14.72 -16.05
N HIS A 166 13.61 -13.97 -16.99
CA HIS A 166 13.26 -12.60 -17.29
C HIS A 166 11.98 -12.40 -18.14
N ASN A 167 11.43 -13.47 -18.69
CA ASN A 167 10.20 -13.44 -19.50
C ASN A 167 9.30 -14.64 -19.23
N TRP A 168 8.07 -14.58 -19.76
CA TRP A 168 7.06 -15.61 -19.53
C TRP A 168 7.49 -17.00 -20.00
N GLU A 169 8.13 -17.11 -21.18
CA GLU A 169 8.60 -18.38 -21.73
C GLU A 169 9.64 -19.01 -20.79
N GLN A 170 10.61 -18.22 -20.34
CA GLN A 170 11.65 -18.69 -19.42
C GLN A 170 11.07 -19.10 -18.08
N LEU A 171 10.09 -18.33 -17.54
CA LEU A 171 9.44 -18.66 -16.27
C LEU A 171 8.67 -19.98 -16.38
N LEU A 172 7.87 -20.16 -17.44
CA LEU A 172 7.12 -21.38 -17.65
C LEU A 172 8.06 -22.58 -17.82
N LYS A 173 9.11 -22.42 -18.62
CA LYS A 173 10.12 -23.49 -18.81
C LYS A 173 10.83 -23.84 -17.51
N ALA A 174 11.25 -22.85 -16.72
CA ALA A 174 11.86 -23.06 -15.40
C ALA A 174 10.91 -23.82 -14.46
N SER A 175 9.63 -23.40 -14.42
CA SER A 175 8.63 -24.07 -13.57
C SER A 175 8.40 -25.53 -13.99
N GLN A 176 8.36 -25.82 -15.29
CA GLN A 176 8.23 -27.20 -15.80
C GLN A 176 9.43 -28.06 -15.46
N MET A 177 10.66 -27.53 -15.62
CA MET A 177 11.90 -28.26 -15.32
C MET A 177 12.06 -28.61 -13.84
N LEU A 178 11.53 -27.77 -12.95
CA LEU A 178 11.62 -27.96 -11.49
C LEU A 178 10.44 -28.72 -10.90
N ASN A 179 9.43 -29.05 -11.71
CA ASN A 179 8.20 -29.69 -11.26
C ASN A 179 8.36 -31.22 -11.18
N ASP A 180 8.28 -31.79 -9.97
CA ASP A 180 8.27 -33.25 -9.71
C ASP A 180 7.19 -33.57 -8.66
N PRO A 181 5.90 -33.58 -9.04
CA PRO A 181 4.78 -33.80 -8.11
C PRO A 181 4.85 -35.16 -7.40
N ALA A 182 5.52 -36.16 -8.01
CA ALA A 182 5.68 -37.48 -7.39
C ALA A 182 6.53 -37.41 -6.11
N ARG A 183 7.44 -36.45 -6.03
CA ARG A 183 8.25 -36.16 -4.84
C ARG A 183 7.71 -34.99 -4.02
N LYS A 184 6.52 -34.45 -4.36
CA LYS A 184 5.95 -33.23 -3.77
C LYS A 184 6.85 -32.00 -3.93
N HIS A 185 7.57 -31.93 -5.04
CA HIS A 185 8.28 -30.74 -5.48
C HIS A 185 7.51 -30.10 -6.64
N TYR A 186 7.31 -28.79 -6.54
CA TYR A 186 6.54 -28.02 -7.50
C TYR A 186 7.43 -26.94 -8.11
N GLY A 187 7.22 -26.64 -9.39
CA GLY A 187 8.06 -25.69 -10.09
C GLY A 187 7.94 -24.26 -9.57
N ILE A 188 6.73 -23.90 -9.14
CA ILE A 188 6.41 -22.57 -8.63
C ILE A 188 5.25 -22.65 -7.64
N ALA A 189 5.29 -21.87 -6.57
CA ALA A 189 4.15 -21.60 -5.72
C ALA A 189 3.36 -20.41 -6.29
N LEU A 190 2.14 -20.66 -6.75
CA LEU A 190 1.31 -19.70 -7.46
C LEU A 190 -0.05 -19.54 -6.77
N PRO A 191 -0.53 -18.30 -6.49
CA PRO A 191 -1.88 -18.08 -5.96
C PRO A 191 -2.96 -18.57 -6.91
N THR A 192 -3.90 -19.37 -6.40
CA THR A 192 -4.99 -19.97 -7.17
C THR A 192 -6.33 -19.97 -6.43
N ALA A 193 -6.37 -19.48 -5.19
CA ALA A 193 -7.59 -19.35 -4.41
C ALA A 193 -8.48 -18.21 -4.94
N GLU A 194 -9.76 -18.23 -4.58
CA GLU A 194 -10.65 -17.07 -4.82
C GLU A 194 -10.35 -15.97 -3.81
N SER A 195 -9.22 -15.29 -3.97
CA SER A 195 -8.72 -14.28 -3.04
C SER A 195 -8.13 -13.07 -3.77
N VAL A 196 -8.00 -11.97 -3.04
CA VAL A 196 -7.35 -10.75 -3.55
C VAL A 196 -5.90 -11.03 -3.95
N MET A 197 -5.19 -11.92 -3.26
CA MET A 197 -3.82 -12.30 -3.62
C MET A 197 -3.74 -12.89 -5.04
N THR A 198 -4.72 -13.70 -5.44
CA THR A 198 -4.79 -14.27 -6.80
C THR A 198 -5.03 -13.18 -7.85
N GLU A 199 -5.92 -12.22 -7.59
CA GLU A 199 -6.11 -11.05 -8.46
C GLU A 199 -4.81 -10.25 -8.61
N GLN A 200 -4.14 -9.93 -7.51
CA GLN A 200 -2.87 -9.19 -7.49
C GLN A 200 -1.77 -9.93 -8.26
N ALA A 201 -1.60 -11.22 -8.01
CA ALA A 201 -0.62 -12.04 -8.71
C ALA A 201 -0.91 -12.17 -10.21
N PHE A 202 -2.17 -12.33 -10.59
CA PHE A 202 -2.59 -12.39 -11.99
C PHE A 202 -2.43 -11.05 -12.71
N SER A 203 -2.74 -9.93 -12.02
CA SER A 203 -2.73 -8.59 -12.63
C SER A 203 -1.38 -8.22 -13.21
N GLN A 204 -0.27 -8.56 -12.56
CA GLN A 204 1.08 -8.25 -13.07
C GLN A 204 1.36 -8.98 -14.40
N PHE A 205 0.91 -10.21 -14.57
CA PHE A 205 1.03 -10.94 -15.83
C PHE A 205 0.09 -10.35 -16.88
N ALA A 206 -1.18 -10.12 -16.56
CA ALA A 206 -2.13 -9.53 -17.49
C ALA A 206 -1.65 -8.17 -18.03
N LEU A 207 -1.23 -7.27 -17.14
CA LEU A 207 -0.71 -5.95 -17.50
C LEU A 207 0.60 -6.04 -18.31
N SER A 208 1.49 -6.96 -17.95
CA SER A 208 2.71 -7.23 -18.75
C SER A 208 2.38 -7.72 -20.17
N GLY A 209 1.31 -8.49 -20.32
CA GLY A 209 0.77 -8.95 -21.61
C GLY A 209 -0.03 -7.89 -22.38
N GLY A 210 -0.26 -6.73 -21.80
CA GLY A 210 -1.04 -5.63 -22.38
C GLY A 210 -2.54 -5.71 -22.15
N ALA A 211 -3.00 -6.56 -21.20
CA ALA A 211 -4.40 -6.64 -20.80
C ALA A 211 -4.69 -5.75 -19.57
N ASN A 212 -5.88 -5.18 -19.52
CA ASN A 212 -6.39 -4.45 -18.36
C ASN A 212 -7.89 -4.74 -18.19
N VAL A 213 -8.47 -4.34 -17.07
CA VAL A 213 -9.90 -4.51 -16.79
C VAL A 213 -10.74 -3.46 -17.53
N PHE A 214 -10.21 -2.25 -17.67
CA PHE A 214 -10.87 -1.14 -18.35
C PHE A 214 -10.10 -0.68 -19.59
N ASP A 215 -10.85 -0.15 -20.58
CA ASP A 215 -10.29 0.65 -21.65
C ASP A 215 -10.01 2.10 -21.18
N ASP A 216 -9.52 2.96 -22.09
CA ASP A 216 -9.23 4.37 -21.81
C ASP A 216 -10.47 5.24 -21.56
N GLN A 217 -11.66 4.71 -21.84
CA GLN A 217 -12.97 5.31 -21.60
C GLN A 217 -13.63 4.78 -20.32
N GLY A 218 -13.03 3.77 -19.66
CA GLY A 218 -13.55 3.11 -18.45
C GLY A 218 -14.62 2.07 -18.71
N ASN A 219 -14.74 1.55 -19.95
CA ASN A 219 -15.57 0.41 -20.21
C ASN A 219 -14.85 -0.88 -19.82
N VAL A 220 -15.56 -1.83 -19.26
CA VAL A 220 -15.02 -3.17 -18.96
C VAL A 220 -14.59 -3.87 -20.26
N GLN A 221 -13.34 -4.33 -20.31
CA GLN A 221 -12.80 -5.06 -21.47
C GLN A 221 -11.85 -6.20 -21.06
N ILE A 222 -12.41 -7.24 -20.45
CA ILE A 222 -11.60 -8.43 -20.12
C ILE A 222 -11.71 -9.55 -21.17
N ASP A 223 -12.75 -9.56 -22.01
CA ASP A 223 -12.87 -10.52 -23.12
C ASP A 223 -12.05 -10.05 -24.32
N THR A 224 -10.70 -10.08 -24.17
CA THR A 224 -9.73 -9.64 -25.18
C THR A 224 -8.71 -10.74 -25.47
N PRO A 225 -8.08 -10.75 -26.66
CA PRO A 225 -6.99 -11.68 -26.96
C PRO A 225 -5.83 -11.60 -25.95
N GLU A 226 -5.52 -10.41 -25.46
CA GLU A 226 -4.46 -10.15 -24.49
C GLU A 226 -4.80 -10.80 -23.12
N MET A 227 -6.02 -10.61 -22.63
CA MET A 227 -6.48 -11.21 -21.38
C MET A 227 -6.57 -12.75 -21.52
N SER A 228 -7.07 -13.24 -22.65
CA SER A 228 -7.10 -14.68 -22.95
C SER A 228 -5.69 -15.28 -22.94
N LYS A 229 -4.71 -14.59 -23.53
CA LYS A 229 -3.30 -15.00 -23.52
C LYS A 229 -2.73 -15.02 -22.09
N ALA A 230 -2.98 -14.00 -21.30
CA ALA A 230 -2.52 -13.90 -19.92
C ALA A 230 -3.13 -15.00 -19.04
N LEU A 231 -4.43 -15.24 -19.16
CA LEU A 231 -5.14 -16.27 -18.40
C LEU A 231 -4.68 -17.68 -18.79
N ARG A 232 -4.38 -17.93 -20.07
CA ARG A 232 -3.79 -19.18 -20.54
C ARG A 232 -2.42 -19.40 -19.96
N PHE A 233 -1.56 -18.37 -20.00
CA PHE A 233 -0.23 -18.43 -19.41
C PHE A 233 -0.28 -18.74 -17.91
N TYR A 234 -1.17 -18.07 -17.17
CA TYR A 234 -1.35 -18.31 -15.74
C TYR A 234 -1.85 -19.74 -15.46
N LYS A 235 -2.76 -20.27 -16.29
CA LYS A 235 -3.19 -21.66 -16.24
C LYS A 235 -2.02 -22.65 -16.45
N ASP A 236 -1.18 -22.37 -17.44
CA ASP A 236 -0.01 -23.22 -17.76
C ASP A 236 1.03 -23.19 -16.62
N LEU A 237 1.21 -22.04 -15.96
CA LEU A 237 2.02 -21.94 -14.73
C LEU A 237 1.38 -22.73 -13.59
N ALA A 238 0.05 -22.63 -13.40
CA ALA A 238 -0.67 -23.30 -12.33
C ALA A 238 -0.62 -24.83 -12.45
N ALA A 239 -0.37 -25.37 -13.63
CA ALA A 239 -0.12 -26.82 -13.82
C ALA A 239 1.17 -27.30 -13.12
N ASN A 240 2.06 -26.38 -12.74
CA ASN A 240 3.32 -26.66 -12.06
C ASN A 240 3.33 -26.20 -10.59
N THR A 241 2.19 -25.84 -10.01
CA THR A 241 2.03 -25.46 -8.60
C THR A 241 1.43 -26.58 -7.77
N MET A 242 1.35 -26.37 -6.46
CA MET A 242 0.70 -27.30 -5.55
C MET A 242 -0.77 -27.49 -5.94
N PRO A 243 -1.32 -28.72 -5.81
CA PRO A 243 -2.73 -28.96 -6.12
C PRO A 243 -3.65 -28.23 -5.13
N GLY A 244 -4.81 -27.81 -5.62
CA GLY A 244 -5.86 -27.14 -4.84
C GLY A 244 -5.82 -25.63 -4.88
N SER A 245 -6.55 -25.00 -3.97
CA SER A 245 -6.61 -23.55 -3.81
C SER A 245 -5.45 -23.08 -2.92
N ASN A 246 -4.53 -22.34 -3.50
CA ASN A 246 -3.34 -21.84 -2.80
C ASN A 246 -3.48 -20.33 -2.55
N ASP A 247 -3.25 -19.93 -1.30
CA ASP A 247 -3.28 -18.54 -0.87
C ASP A 247 -2.00 -18.19 -0.09
N VAL A 248 -1.98 -17.09 0.61
CA VAL A 248 -0.84 -16.51 1.31
C VAL A 248 0.00 -17.52 2.08
N MET A 249 -0.64 -18.36 2.89
CA MET A 249 0.08 -19.29 3.76
C MET A 249 0.69 -20.46 2.97
N GLU A 250 -0.08 -21.08 2.08
CA GLU A 250 0.38 -22.21 1.25
C GLU A 250 1.57 -21.80 0.37
N ILE A 251 1.50 -20.59 -0.22
CA ILE A 251 2.58 -20.04 -1.06
C ILE A 251 3.85 -19.83 -0.22
N LYS A 252 3.71 -19.12 0.91
CA LYS A 252 4.85 -18.86 1.81
C LYS A 252 5.49 -20.16 2.30
N ASP A 253 4.69 -21.08 2.78
CA ASP A 253 5.19 -22.34 3.36
C ASP A 253 5.89 -23.19 2.31
N ALA A 254 5.34 -23.30 1.10
CA ALA A 254 5.97 -24.06 0.01
C ALA A 254 7.30 -23.45 -0.44
N PHE A 255 7.39 -22.13 -0.48
CA PHE A 255 8.64 -21.44 -0.80
C PHE A 255 9.67 -21.59 0.33
N MET A 256 9.28 -21.30 1.58
CA MET A 256 10.19 -21.33 2.72
C MET A 256 10.74 -22.74 3.02
N ASN A 257 9.94 -23.79 2.83
CA ASN A 257 10.39 -25.18 3.03
C ASN A 257 11.11 -25.79 1.80
N GLY A 258 11.18 -25.04 0.67
CA GLY A 258 11.86 -25.45 -0.56
C GLY A 258 11.08 -26.45 -1.43
N SER A 259 9.83 -26.78 -1.11
CA SER A 259 9.01 -27.64 -1.97
C SER A 259 8.59 -26.93 -3.28
N ALA A 260 8.60 -25.60 -3.31
CA ALA A 260 8.49 -24.79 -4.52
C ALA A 260 9.65 -23.75 -4.54
N PRO A 261 10.66 -23.94 -5.40
CA PRO A 261 11.85 -23.07 -5.43
C PRO A 261 11.61 -21.70 -6.05
N MET A 262 10.46 -21.50 -6.67
CA MET A 262 9.97 -20.20 -7.13
C MET A 262 8.59 -19.92 -6.51
N ALA A 263 8.28 -18.64 -6.29
CA ALA A 263 6.98 -18.23 -5.76
C ALA A 263 6.57 -16.85 -6.29
N VAL A 264 5.28 -16.65 -6.57
CA VAL A 264 4.71 -15.31 -6.71
C VAL A 264 4.25 -14.84 -5.34
N TYR A 265 4.93 -13.85 -4.80
CA TYR A 265 4.66 -13.33 -3.45
C TYR A 265 5.06 -11.86 -3.32
N SER A 266 4.61 -11.21 -2.26
CA SER A 266 4.99 -9.85 -1.94
C SER A 266 6.34 -9.74 -1.24
N THR A 267 6.88 -8.52 -1.10
CA THR A 267 8.08 -8.22 -0.31
C THR A 267 7.95 -8.62 1.16
N TYR A 268 6.74 -8.92 1.64
CA TYR A 268 6.50 -9.49 2.98
C TYR A 268 7.09 -10.90 3.19
N ILE A 269 7.70 -11.51 2.16
CA ILE A 269 8.53 -12.72 2.32
C ILE A 269 9.88 -12.42 3.01
N LEU A 270 10.40 -11.19 2.88
CA LEU A 270 11.74 -10.85 3.36
C LEU A 270 11.93 -11.04 4.87
N PRO A 271 11.00 -10.62 5.75
CA PRO A 271 11.12 -10.89 7.19
C PRO A 271 11.22 -12.39 7.53
N ALA A 272 10.47 -13.23 6.81
CA ALA A 272 10.54 -14.68 7.01
C ALA A 272 11.89 -15.25 6.54
N VAL A 273 12.39 -14.82 5.37
CA VAL A 273 13.70 -15.23 4.84
C VAL A 273 14.84 -14.73 5.73
N PHE A 274 14.73 -13.51 6.28
CA PHE A 274 15.74 -13.00 7.23
C PHE A 274 15.80 -13.84 8.50
N LYS A 275 14.64 -14.20 9.05
CA LYS A 275 14.55 -14.94 10.31
C LYS A 275 14.92 -16.42 10.17
N ASP A 276 14.36 -17.10 9.17
CA ASP A 276 14.33 -18.56 9.09
C ASP A 276 14.96 -19.11 7.79
N GLY A 277 15.45 -18.26 6.89
CA GLY A 277 15.98 -18.61 5.59
C GLY A 277 17.43 -18.17 5.38
N ASN A 278 17.77 -17.91 4.12
CA ASN A 278 19.08 -17.41 3.71
C ASN A 278 18.94 -16.22 2.76
N PRO A 279 19.13 -14.98 3.24
CA PRO A 279 19.05 -13.76 2.42
C PRO A 279 19.94 -13.78 1.16
N ASP A 280 21.15 -14.30 1.24
CA ASP A 280 22.09 -14.36 0.10
C ASP A 280 21.58 -15.25 -1.04
N ASN A 281 20.76 -16.26 -0.69
CA ASN A 281 20.19 -17.22 -1.64
C ASN A 281 18.89 -16.74 -2.29
N LEU A 282 18.34 -15.62 -1.85
CA LEU A 282 17.09 -15.08 -2.37
C LEU A 282 17.32 -14.25 -3.63
N GLY A 283 16.57 -14.55 -4.70
CA GLY A 283 16.47 -13.74 -5.91
C GLY A 283 15.06 -13.22 -6.13
N PHE A 284 14.94 -12.15 -6.90
CA PHE A 284 13.67 -11.54 -7.30
C PHE A 284 13.71 -11.18 -8.78
N VAL A 285 12.63 -11.44 -9.51
CA VAL A 285 12.53 -11.10 -10.92
C VAL A 285 11.11 -10.70 -11.29
N VAL A 286 10.99 -9.84 -12.29
CA VAL A 286 9.71 -9.43 -12.91
C VAL A 286 9.70 -9.94 -14.35
N PRO A 287 9.14 -11.15 -14.60
CA PRO A 287 9.10 -11.72 -15.96
C PRO A 287 8.17 -10.90 -16.86
N THR A 288 8.69 -10.48 -18.00
CA THR A 288 7.97 -9.63 -18.94
C THR A 288 7.44 -10.38 -20.14
N GLU A 289 6.36 -9.88 -20.74
CA GLU A 289 5.86 -10.32 -22.05
C GLU A 289 5.98 -9.19 -23.07
N ARG A 290 5.20 -8.11 -22.92
CA ARG A 290 5.27 -6.91 -23.79
C ARG A 290 5.99 -5.76 -23.10
N SER A 291 5.70 -5.61 -21.82
CA SER A 291 6.27 -4.54 -20.99
C SER A 291 6.49 -5.04 -19.57
N SER A 292 7.38 -4.38 -18.85
CA SER A 292 7.54 -4.64 -17.44
C SER A 292 6.29 -4.16 -16.69
N ALA A 293 5.72 -5.04 -15.86
CA ALA A 293 4.63 -4.73 -14.95
C ALA A 293 4.85 -5.47 -13.64
N VAL A 294 4.93 -4.73 -12.56
CA VAL A 294 5.01 -5.25 -11.21
C VAL A 294 3.79 -4.77 -10.44
N TYR A 295 3.12 -5.67 -9.73
CA TYR A 295 2.06 -5.25 -8.82
C TYR A 295 2.70 -4.57 -7.60
N GLY A 296 2.17 -3.40 -7.24
CA GLY A 296 2.60 -2.66 -6.06
C GLY A 296 1.40 -2.12 -5.29
N MET A 297 1.34 -2.41 -4.00
CA MET A 297 0.41 -1.77 -3.08
C MET A 297 1.07 -0.53 -2.49
N VAL A 298 0.46 0.62 -2.71
CA VAL A 298 0.91 1.89 -2.15
C VAL A 298 0.04 2.22 -0.94
N THR A 299 0.66 2.41 0.20
CA THR A 299 0.03 2.94 1.41
C THR A 299 0.24 4.44 1.46
N SER A 300 -0.81 5.19 1.72
CA SER A 300 -0.80 6.65 1.78
C SER A 300 -1.35 7.16 3.10
N LEU A 301 -0.90 8.34 3.50
CA LEU A 301 -1.57 9.17 4.48
C LEU A 301 -2.52 10.10 3.71
N THR A 302 -3.82 9.94 3.93
CA THR A 302 -4.81 10.81 3.30
C THR A 302 -5.38 11.81 4.28
N ILE A 303 -5.77 12.99 3.77
CA ILE A 303 -6.43 14.05 4.53
C ILE A 303 -7.91 13.99 4.20
N THR A 304 -8.76 13.92 5.21
CA THR A 304 -10.19 13.75 5.02
C THR A 304 -10.90 15.09 4.83
N ALA A 305 -11.98 15.07 4.05
CA ALA A 305 -12.83 16.23 3.81
C ALA A 305 -13.74 16.54 5.02
N GLY A 306 -14.24 17.77 5.09
CA GLY A 306 -15.22 18.18 6.09
C GLY A 306 -14.63 18.68 7.42
N GLN A 307 -13.32 18.80 7.51
CA GLN A 307 -12.60 19.32 8.68
C GLN A 307 -12.63 20.86 8.72
N THR A 308 -12.35 21.44 9.88
CA THR A 308 -12.13 22.89 9.97
C THR A 308 -10.80 23.26 9.27
N LYS A 309 -10.65 24.54 8.94
CA LYS A 309 -9.42 25.04 8.32
C LYS A 309 -8.18 24.76 9.19
N GLU A 310 -8.29 24.97 10.49
CA GLU A 310 -7.24 24.78 11.45
C GLU A 310 -6.85 23.29 11.58
N GLU A 311 -7.82 22.38 11.53
CA GLU A 311 -7.60 20.93 11.54
C GLU A 311 -6.95 20.47 10.23
N THR A 312 -7.41 20.97 9.08
CA THR A 312 -6.80 20.67 7.78
C THR A 312 -5.32 21.14 7.74
N GLU A 313 -5.03 22.39 8.15
CA GLU A 313 -3.66 22.91 8.21
C GLU A 313 -2.76 22.10 9.18
N ALA A 314 -3.32 21.61 10.29
CA ALA A 314 -2.60 20.75 11.23
C ALA A 314 -2.33 19.35 10.63
N ALA A 315 -3.30 18.79 9.91
CA ALA A 315 -3.15 17.52 9.19
C ALA A 315 -2.09 17.60 8.08
N GLU A 316 -2.12 18.65 7.25
CA GLU A 316 -1.09 18.91 6.23
C GLU A 316 0.31 18.99 6.86
N LYS A 317 0.44 19.76 7.94
CA LYS A 317 1.71 19.91 8.66
C LYS A 317 2.21 18.57 9.22
N PHE A 318 1.32 17.74 9.77
CA PHE A 318 1.68 16.42 10.28
C PHE A 318 2.14 15.50 9.16
N VAL A 319 1.43 15.44 8.03
CA VAL A 319 1.78 14.60 6.88
C VAL A 319 3.11 15.05 6.24
N ILE A 320 3.32 16.37 6.05
CA ILE A 320 4.60 16.92 5.57
C ILE A 320 5.76 16.52 6.51
N TRP A 321 5.52 16.57 7.80
CA TRP A 321 6.53 16.20 8.80
C TRP A 321 6.83 14.69 8.78
N MET A 322 5.80 13.85 8.59
CA MET A 322 5.98 12.40 8.45
C MET A 322 6.83 12.04 7.23
N GLU A 323 6.76 12.81 6.15
CA GLU A 323 7.54 12.62 4.92
C GLU A 323 8.97 13.19 4.97
N GLN A 324 9.39 13.81 6.07
CA GLN A 324 10.81 14.07 6.26
C GLN A 324 11.61 12.75 6.28
N ALA A 325 12.72 12.70 5.57
CA ALA A 325 13.45 11.46 5.27
C ALA A 325 13.68 10.54 6.49
N GLN A 326 14.04 11.10 7.65
CA GLN A 326 14.26 10.32 8.87
C GLN A 326 12.95 9.74 9.43
N ASN A 327 11.87 10.53 9.44
CA ASN A 327 10.57 10.08 9.97
C ASN A 327 9.92 9.03 9.06
N ALA A 328 10.00 9.24 7.74
CA ALA A 328 9.58 8.26 6.74
C ALA A 328 10.44 6.97 6.82
N SER A 329 11.75 7.10 7.12
CA SER A 329 12.60 5.95 7.39
C SER A 329 12.15 5.16 8.62
N ASP A 330 11.86 5.84 9.73
CA ASP A 330 11.40 5.22 10.97
C ASP A 330 10.04 4.51 10.74
N TRP A 331 9.18 5.07 9.89
CA TRP A 331 7.92 4.46 9.49
C TRP A 331 8.12 3.15 8.72
N VAL A 332 8.87 3.15 7.63
CA VAL A 332 9.04 1.94 6.80
C VAL A 332 9.85 0.86 7.54
N LEU A 333 10.72 1.25 8.45
CA LEU A 333 11.49 0.33 9.28
C LEU A 333 10.68 -0.30 10.43
N MET A 334 9.38 -0.01 10.57
CA MET A 334 8.47 -0.86 11.35
C MET A 334 8.30 -2.25 10.73
N SER A 335 8.54 -2.40 9.42
CA SER A 335 8.52 -3.67 8.69
C SER A 335 9.68 -3.71 7.68
N PRO A 336 10.94 -3.85 8.17
CA PRO A 336 12.12 -3.68 7.33
C PRO A 336 12.16 -4.74 6.22
N GLY A 337 12.35 -4.28 4.99
CA GLY A 337 12.33 -5.10 3.79
C GLY A 337 10.93 -5.42 3.25
N ALA A 338 9.92 -5.60 4.10
CA ALA A 338 8.54 -5.79 3.69
C ALA A 338 7.91 -4.49 3.17
N ALA A 339 7.97 -3.43 3.96
CA ALA A 339 7.62 -2.09 3.54
C ALA A 339 8.85 -1.43 2.88
N LEU A 340 8.65 -0.89 1.69
CA LEU A 340 9.67 -0.19 0.92
C LEU A 340 9.43 1.32 0.95
N PRO A 341 10.49 2.14 1.01
CA PRO A 341 10.36 3.59 1.01
C PRO A 341 9.96 4.11 -0.36
N VAL A 342 8.91 4.90 -0.40
CA VAL A 342 8.43 5.60 -1.61
C VAL A 342 9.04 6.98 -1.78
N ASN A 343 9.58 7.53 -0.71
CA ASN A 343 10.37 8.76 -0.68
C ASN A 343 11.83 8.43 -0.99
N LYS A 344 12.36 8.99 -2.09
CA LYS A 344 13.73 8.75 -2.59
C LYS A 344 14.82 9.11 -1.60
N LEU A 345 14.53 9.98 -0.62
CA LEU A 345 15.53 10.45 0.35
C LEU A 345 15.78 9.43 1.46
N VAL A 346 14.83 8.55 1.73
CA VAL A 346 14.88 7.57 2.83
C VAL A 346 16.10 6.64 2.72
N VAL A 347 16.40 6.16 1.51
CA VAL A 347 17.54 5.25 1.28
C VAL A 347 18.91 5.87 1.61
N ASN A 348 18.95 7.20 1.80
CA ASN A 348 20.16 7.91 2.18
C ASN A 348 20.31 8.11 3.70
N THR A 349 19.28 7.80 4.49
CA THR A 349 19.32 7.93 5.96
C THR A 349 20.24 6.88 6.59
N ASP A 350 20.80 7.22 7.73
CA ASP A 350 21.62 6.29 8.48
C ASP A 350 20.81 5.14 9.07
N SER A 351 19.56 5.39 9.46
CA SER A 351 18.64 4.36 9.97
C SER A 351 18.37 3.29 8.92
N TRP A 352 18.10 3.67 7.66
CA TRP A 352 17.92 2.72 6.56
C TRP A 352 19.18 1.93 6.27
N LYS A 353 20.31 2.65 6.03
CA LYS A 353 21.58 2.01 5.66
C LYS A 353 22.15 1.09 6.73
N ASN A 354 21.89 1.38 8.01
CA ASN A 354 22.41 0.60 9.13
C ASN A 354 21.45 -0.44 9.68
N ASN A 355 20.20 -0.52 9.17
CA ASN A 355 19.26 -1.54 9.58
C ASN A 355 19.81 -2.94 9.26
N GLU A 356 19.74 -3.88 10.21
CA GLU A 356 20.32 -5.21 10.07
C GLU A 356 19.63 -6.05 8.98
N VAL A 357 18.29 -5.93 8.84
CA VAL A 357 17.52 -6.63 7.81
C VAL A 357 17.91 -6.12 6.43
N ILE A 358 17.95 -4.79 6.25
CA ILE A 358 18.34 -4.18 4.96
C ILE A 358 19.75 -4.60 4.57
N LYS A 359 20.70 -4.61 5.52
CA LYS A 359 22.08 -5.07 5.27
C LYS A 359 22.17 -6.52 4.89
N ALA A 360 21.35 -7.40 5.52
CA ALA A 360 21.36 -8.82 5.25
C ALA A 360 20.98 -9.16 3.80
N PHE A 361 20.11 -8.37 3.17
CA PHE A 361 19.72 -8.54 1.77
C PHE A 361 20.62 -7.81 0.76
N GLY A 362 21.61 -7.06 1.20
CA GLY A 362 22.59 -6.39 0.33
C GLY A 362 21.94 -5.42 -0.68
N GLN A 363 22.03 -5.73 -1.98
CA GLN A 363 21.49 -4.90 -3.05
C GLN A 363 19.99 -5.12 -3.32
N LEU A 364 19.44 -6.24 -2.88
CA LEU A 364 18.06 -6.62 -3.20
C LEU A 364 17.01 -5.56 -2.83
N PRO A 365 17.05 -4.89 -1.65
CA PRO A 365 16.09 -3.81 -1.36
C PRO A 365 16.15 -2.64 -2.35
N TYR A 366 17.32 -2.32 -2.87
CA TYR A 366 17.50 -1.26 -3.86
C TYR A 366 17.04 -1.71 -5.26
N GLU A 367 17.21 -2.97 -5.62
CA GLU A 367 16.67 -3.58 -6.84
C GLU A 367 15.14 -3.58 -6.84
N LEU A 368 14.52 -3.86 -5.67
CA LEU A 368 13.07 -3.78 -5.49
C LEU A 368 12.57 -2.33 -5.67
N ILE A 369 13.20 -1.36 -5.03
CA ILE A 369 12.86 0.06 -5.16
C ILE A 369 13.01 0.53 -6.62
N ALA A 370 14.00 0.03 -7.34
CA ALA A 370 14.19 0.34 -8.76
C ALA A 370 13.03 -0.16 -9.66
N GLN A 371 12.15 -1.04 -9.15
CA GLN A 371 10.94 -1.46 -9.87
C GLN A 371 9.77 -0.48 -9.75
N PHE A 372 9.82 0.52 -8.88
CA PHE A 372 8.70 1.46 -8.70
C PHE A 372 8.23 2.16 -9.99
N PRO A 373 9.09 2.52 -10.96
CA PRO A 373 8.62 3.02 -12.26
C PRO A 373 7.73 2.03 -13.04
N ASN A 374 7.90 0.72 -12.78
CA ASN A 374 7.18 -0.37 -13.43
C ASN A 374 5.89 -0.79 -12.68
N VAL A 375 5.56 -0.11 -11.57
CA VAL A 375 4.33 -0.41 -10.82
C VAL A 375 3.12 -0.11 -11.68
N GLN A 376 2.29 -1.13 -11.86
CA GLN A 376 1.02 -1.07 -12.56
C GLN A 376 -0.05 -1.81 -11.77
N VAL A 377 -1.27 -1.34 -11.85
CA VAL A 377 -2.44 -1.93 -11.19
C VAL A 377 -3.61 -1.98 -12.16
N PHE A 378 -4.50 -2.94 -11.99
CA PHE A 378 -5.74 -2.96 -12.76
C PHE A 378 -6.54 -1.68 -12.51
N GLY A 379 -7.22 -1.21 -13.54
CA GLY A 379 -7.99 0.02 -13.51
C GLY A 379 -7.18 1.30 -13.68
N ALA A 380 -5.83 1.22 -13.73
CA ALA A 380 -4.98 2.33 -14.14
C ALA A 380 -4.74 2.26 -15.66
N VAL A 381 -5.18 3.28 -16.40
CA VAL A 381 -5.04 3.37 -17.86
C VAL A 381 -4.58 4.78 -18.22
N GLY A 382 -3.36 4.92 -18.76
CA GLY A 382 -2.74 6.22 -18.96
C GLY A 382 -2.61 7.00 -17.64
N ASP A 383 -3.15 8.23 -17.61
CA ASP A 383 -3.16 9.08 -16.39
C ASP A 383 -4.43 8.91 -15.55
N LYS A 384 -5.34 8.02 -15.94
CA LYS A 384 -6.61 7.77 -15.26
C LYS A 384 -6.51 6.57 -14.31
N ASN A 385 -7.16 6.68 -13.17
CA ASN A 385 -7.26 5.65 -12.15
C ASN A 385 -8.74 5.40 -11.85
N PHE A 386 -9.37 4.48 -12.60
CA PHE A 386 -10.81 4.24 -12.49
C PHE A 386 -11.20 3.74 -11.10
N THR A 387 -11.98 4.57 -10.37
CA THR A 387 -12.41 4.27 -9.00
C THR A 387 -13.31 3.04 -8.91
N ARG A 388 -14.02 2.71 -9.99
CA ARG A 388 -14.83 1.48 -10.10
C ARG A 388 -14.02 0.18 -9.96
N MET A 389 -12.69 0.25 -10.06
CA MET A 389 -11.83 -0.91 -9.80
C MET A 389 -11.97 -1.43 -8.36
N GLY A 390 -12.28 -0.57 -7.39
CA GLY A 390 -12.59 -0.99 -6.01
C GLY A 390 -13.81 -1.92 -5.94
N ASP A 391 -14.86 -1.63 -6.71
CA ASP A 391 -16.04 -2.50 -6.80
C ASP A 391 -15.71 -3.84 -7.50
N VAL A 392 -14.86 -3.80 -8.53
CA VAL A 392 -14.40 -5.00 -9.25
C VAL A 392 -13.63 -5.93 -8.31
N THR A 393 -12.62 -5.42 -7.62
CA THR A 393 -11.83 -6.18 -6.63
C THR A 393 -12.72 -6.71 -5.51
N GLY A 394 -13.59 -5.86 -4.94
CA GLY A 394 -14.54 -6.25 -3.89
C GLY A 394 -15.55 -7.32 -4.31
N SER A 395 -15.85 -7.45 -5.61
CA SER A 395 -16.75 -8.48 -6.15
C SER A 395 -16.12 -9.89 -6.20
N GLY A 396 -14.79 -9.99 -6.21
CA GLY A 396 -14.05 -11.24 -6.38
C GLY A 396 -14.19 -11.89 -7.76
N ILE A 397 -14.76 -11.20 -8.76
CA ILE A 397 -15.01 -11.78 -10.11
C ILE A 397 -13.70 -12.15 -10.80
N ILE A 398 -12.65 -11.31 -10.68
CA ILE A 398 -11.35 -11.59 -11.31
C ILE A 398 -10.68 -12.80 -10.65
N SER A 399 -10.63 -12.87 -9.32
CA SER A 399 -10.06 -14.02 -8.62
C SER A 399 -10.82 -15.31 -8.88
N SER A 400 -12.17 -15.27 -8.92
CA SER A 400 -13.01 -16.40 -9.32
C SER A 400 -12.74 -16.84 -10.75
N MET A 401 -12.54 -15.90 -11.69
CA MET A 401 -12.19 -16.21 -13.08
C MET A 401 -10.89 -17.02 -13.15
N VAL A 402 -9.85 -16.57 -12.45
CA VAL A 402 -8.55 -17.25 -12.40
C VAL A 402 -8.69 -18.62 -11.74
N HIS A 403 -9.35 -18.71 -10.59
CA HIS A 403 -9.61 -19.96 -9.87
C HIS A 403 -10.34 -20.98 -10.74
N ASN A 404 -11.42 -20.57 -11.41
CA ASN A 404 -12.24 -21.43 -12.25
C ASN A 404 -11.44 -22.06 -13.40
N VAL A 405 -10.51 -21.31 -14.00
CA VAL A 405 -9.69 -21.81 -15.11
C VAL A 405 -8.52 -22.67 -14.61
N THR A 406 -7.94 -22.36 -13.46
CA THR A 406 -6.77 -23.06 -12.90
C THR A 406 -7.16 -24.30 -12.09
N VAL A 407 -7.94 -24.13 -11.03
CA VAL A 407 -8.37 -25.20 -10.11
C VAL A 407 -9.65 -25.86 -10.61
N GLY A 408 -10.63 -25.07 -11.00
CA GLY A 408 -11.94 -25.53 -11.48
C GLY A 408 -11.91 -26.21 -12.86
N GLN A 409 -10.79 -26.10 -13.60
CA GLN A 409 -10.59 -26.67 -14.94
C GLN A 409 -11.70 -26.32 -15.94
N GLN A 410 -12.35 -25.17 -15.74
CA GLN A 410 -13.39 -24.67 -16.64
C GLN A 410 -12.78 -24.21 -17.98
N ASP A 411 -13.64 -24.16 -19.01
CA ASP A 411 -13.23 -23.64 -20.31
C ASP A 411 -12.88 -22.14 -20.22
N LEU A 412 -11.74 -21.78 -20.73
CA LEU A 412 -11.18 -20.43 -20.62
C LEU A 412 -12.10 -19.39 -21.29
N ASN A 413 -12.58 -19.68 -22.50
CA ASN A 413 -13.36 -18.69 -23.27
C ASN A 413 -14.74 -18.46 -22.63
N SER A 414 -15.39 -19.53 -22.18
CA SER A 414 -16.69 -19.41 -21.49
C SER A 414 -16.54 -18.66 -20.17
N THR A 415 -15.45 -18.89 -19.42
CA THR A 415 -15.16 -18.20 -18.16
C THR A 415 -14.88 -16.70 -18.38
N LEU A 416 -14.12 -16.35 -19.43
CA LEU A 416 -13.90 -14.94 -19.81
C LEU A 416 -15.21 -14.23 -20.18
N ASN A 417 -16.03 -14.84 -21.05
CA ASN A 417 -17.31 -14.28 -21.46
C ASN A 417 -18.27 -14.06 -20.28
N ASP A 418 -18.36 -15.03 -19.35
CA ASP A 418 -19.18 -14.90 -18.14
C ASP A 418 -18.67 -13.78 -17.25
N SER A 419 -17.37 -13.73 -17.02
CA SER A 419 -16.73 -12.69 -16.20
C SER A 419 -16.88 -11.30 -16.81
N GLN A 420 -16.73 -11.15 -18.14
CA GLN A 420 -16.99 -9.90 -18.86
C GLN A 420 -18.42 -9.41 -18.61
N LYS A 421 -19.41 -10.30 -18.75
CA LYS A 421 -20.82 -9.96 -18.52
C LYS A 421 -21.06 -9.53 -17.08
N ARG A 422 -20.60 -10.32 -16.12
CA ARG A 422 -20.77 -10.04 -14.68
C ARG A 422 -20.13 -8.70 -14.28
N LEU A 423 -18.93 -8.38 -14.78
CA LEU A 423 -18.28 -7.11 -14.53
C LEU A 423 -19.00 -5.94 -15.21
N THR A 424 -19.47 -6.12 -16.45
CA THR A 424 -20.26 -5.10 -17.14
C THR A 424 -21.56 -4.80 -16.39
N ASP A 425 -22.26 -5.83 -15.93
CA ASP A 425 -23.49 -5.68 -15.12
C ASP A 425 -23.18 -4.96 -13.78
N LEU A 426 -22.10 -5.33 -13.10
CA LEU A 426 -21.66 -4.70 -11.85
C LEU A 426 -21.37 -3.20 -12.02
N VAL A 427 -20.60 -2.85 -13.04
CA VAL A 427 -20.14 -1.46 -13.28
C VAL A 427 -21.28 -0.59 -13.80
N SER A 428 -22.28 -1.16 -14.50
CA SER A 428 -23.45 -0.42 -15.05
C SER A 428 -24.53 -0.12 -14.00
N GLN A 429 -24.56 -0.83 -12.88
CA GLN A 429 -25.58 -0.65 -11.82
C GLN A 429 -25.26 0.50 -10.85
N ARG A 430 -24.12 1.19 -11.01
CA ARG A 430 -23.62 2.27 -10.17
C ARG A 430 -23.14 3.45 -11.01
#